data_fe91ea5c08262c5ea6164c71d6a199cc
#
_entry.id   fe91ea5c08262c5ea6164c71d6a199cc
#
_cell.length_a   1.000
_cell.length_b   1.000
_cell.length_c   1.000
_cell.angle_alpha   90.00
_cell.angle_beta   90.00
_cell.angle_gamma   90.00
#
_symmetry.space_group_name_H-M   'P 1'
#
loop_
_entity.id
_entity.type
_entity.pdbx_description
1 polymer ?
#
loop_
_entity_poly.entity_id
_entity_poly.type
_entity_poly.pdbx_seq_one_letter_code
_entity_poly.pdbx_strand_id
1 'polypeptide(L)'
;MQNIIHRPEGRAAIRTDLGAIFVSLELSRATWLITSLSPGAGEKMSKHVVQGGDIVSLLRRLAHLQEKVRGRRRKEFPLVVIQEAGLDGFWIHRVLEHEGIESHIVDSASIMTSRRRRRPKTDRIDGEALVRALLAYHRGEPRVCAMVRVPTPEAEDRRRVSRELKTLTGERVGHVNRIKGLLFAQGVSGYAPLRRDRRTRLEELRTGDGRLLPYHLKRQIGRELDRLELLLEQMNAVAAERDALLVPAEEQAAPTPAKMLLGLRGIGPDFASVLWQEGLFRHFDNRRQVAAYAGLAPTPWQSGAVDHEQGVSKSGNPRLRTTMLQLAWLWLRHQPSSALSQWFHQRVGDNGRIRKVMITALARKLLVALWKYVTAGVVIEGATMKTA
;
A
#
# COMPACT_ATOMS: atom_id res chain seq x y z
N MET A 1 -40.74 -51.74 -11.90
CA MET A 1 -40.24 -50.35 -11.74
C MET A 1 -38.74 -50.35 -11.96
N GLN A 2 -38.33 -49.94 -13.15
CA GLN A 2 -36.91 -49.85 -13.53
C GLN A 2 -36.34 -48.51 -13.00
N ASN A 3 -35.35 -48.61 -12.15
CA ASN A 3 -34.55 -47.44 -11.69
C ASN A 3 -33.68 -46.96 -12.82
N ILE A 4 -34.05 -45.87 -13.46
CA ILE A 4 -33.19 -45.13 -14.41
C ILE A 4 -32.17 -44.36 -13.56
N ILE A 5 -30.96 -44.90 -13.49
CA ILE A 5 -29.82 -44.19 -12.93
C ILE A 5 -29.41 -43.12 -13.95
N HIS A 6 -29.77 -41.87 -13.73
CA HIS A 6 -29.22 -40.75 -14.48
C HIS A 6 -27.70 -40.64 -14.20
N ARG A 7 -26.88 -41.13 -15.17
CA ARG A 7 -25.46 -40.74 -15.27
C ARG A 7 -25.42 -39.25 -15.55
N PRO A 8 -24.70 -38.44 -14.75
CA PRO A 8 -24.49 -37.05 -15.10
C PRO A 8 -23.73 -37.00 -16.43
N GLU A 9 -24.30 -36.33 -17.42
CA GLU A 9 -23.63 -36.01 -18.67
C GLU A 9 -22.26 -35.40 -18.38
N GLY A 10 -21.23 -35.91 -19.05
CA GLY A 10 -19.87 -35.42 -18.87
C GLY A 10 -19.85 -33.92 -19.11
N ARG A 11 -19.29 -33.16 -18.13
CA ARG A 11 -19.10 -31.73 -18.26
C ARG A 11 -18.49 -31.43 -19.62
N ALA A 12 -19.18 -30.64 -20.43
CA ALA A 12 -18.67 -30.16 -21.71
C ALA A 12 -17.25 -29.60 -21.46
N ALA A 13 -16.27 -30.14 -22.18
CA ALA A 13 -14.89 -29.71 -22.08
C ALA A 13 -14.85 -28.21 -22.32
N ILE A 14 -14.42 -27.43 -21.31
CA ILE A 14 -14.20 -26.00 -21.47
C ILE A 14 -13.20 -25.85 -22.61
N ARG A 15 -13.62 -25.26 -23.74
CA ARG A 15 -12.74 -24.96 -24.86
C ARG A 15 -11.68 -23.98 -24.40
N THR A 16 -10.53 -24.47 -24.03
CA THR A 16 -9.34 -23.69 -23.71
C THR A 16 -8.47 -23.54 -24.95
N ASP A 17 -8.94 -22.85 -25.96
CA ASP A 17 -8.07 -22.33 -26.99
C ASP A 17 -7.30 -21.16 -26.39
N LEU A 18 -6.20 -21.52 -25.74
CA LEU A 18 -5.30 -20.55 -25.16
C LEU A 18 -4.47 -19.91 -26.27
N GLY A 19 -4.62 -18.59 -26.47
CA GLY A 19 -3.82 -17.84 -27.43
C GLY A 19 -2.38 -17.58 -26.96
N ALA A 20 -2.06 -17.90 -25.71
CA ALA A 20 -0.78 -17.61 -25.04
C ALA A 20 -0.41 -18.70 -24.03
N ILE A 21 0.82 -18.68 -23.54
CA ILE A 21 1.29 -19.44 -22.37
C ILE A 21 1.14 -18.51 -21.15
N PHE A 22 0.28 -18.87 -20.22
CA PHE A 22 0.03 -18.10 -19.01
C PHE A 22 0.90 -18.60 -17.86
N VAL A 23 1.58 -17.68 -17.21
CA VAL A 23 2.56 -17.99 -16.15
C VAL A 23 2.32 -17.11 -14.93
N SER A 24 2.35 -17.68 -13.74
CA SER A 24 2.45 -16.92 -12.50
C SER A 24 3.80 -17.11 -11.84
N LEU A 25 4.26 -16.05 -11.18
CA LEU A 25 5.47 -16.02 -10.36
C LEU A 25 5.08 -15.77 -8.90
N GLU A 26 5.38 -16.75 -8.04
CA GLU A 26 5.35 -16.62 -6.59
C GLU A 26 6.77 -16.38 -6.10
N LEU A 27 7.02 -15.18 -5.60
CA LEU A 27 8.36 -14.69 -5.31
C LEU A 27 8.64 -14.81 -3.81
N SER A 28 9.74 -15.46 -3.46
CA SER A 28 10.29 -15.47 -2.11
C SER A 28 11.79 -15.16 -2.14
N ARG A 29 12.37 -14.88 -0.98
CA ARG A 29 13.81 -14.61 -0.92
C ARG A 29 14.67 -15.81 -1.32
N ALA A 30 14.21 -17.02 -1.03
CA ALA A 30 14.97 -18.24 -1.27
C ALA A 30 14.67 -18.86 -2.64
N THR A 31 13.41 -18.88 -3.04
CA THR A 31 12.97 -19.59 -4.23
C THR A 31 11.83 -18.85 -4.92
N TRP A 32 11.77 -18.95 -6.25
CA TRP A 32 10.66 -18.50 -7.06
C TRP A 32 9.93 -19.69 -7.65
N LEU A 33 8.63 -19.79 -7.38
CA LEU A 33 7.76 -20.82 -7.96
C LEU A 33 7.11 -20.28 -9.25
N ILE A 34 7.36 -20.98 -10.35
CA ILE A 34 6.79 -20.69 -11.66
C ILE A 34 5.66 -21.68 -11.89
N THR A 35 4.41 -21.20 -11.94
CA THR A 35 3.26 -22.01 -12.31
C THR A 35 2.82 -21.63 -13.70
N SER A 36 2.66 -22.58 -14.62
CA SER A 36 2.33 -22.29 -16.01
C SER A 36 1.19 -23.14 -16.53
N LEU A 37 0.35 -22.53 -17.35
CA LEU A 37 -0.68 -23.19 -18.15
C LEU A 37 -0.41 -22.97 -19.63
N SER A 38 -0.24 -24.05 -20.36
CA SER A 38 0.16 -24.03 -21.77
C SER A 38 -0.95 -24.53 -22.69
N PRO A 39 -1.03 -24.01 -23.93
CA PRO A 39 -1.95 -24.53 -24.96
C PRO A 39 -1.79 -26.05 -25.16
N GLY A 40 -2.91 -26.77 -25.13
CA GLY A 40 -2.94 -28.22 -25.30
C GLY A 40 -2.58 -29.06 -24.09
N ALA A 41 -2.36 -28.46 -22.95
CA ALA A 41 -2.17 -29.19 -21.68
C ALA A 41 -3.50 -29.51 -20.95
N GLY A 42 -4.65 -29.13 -21.52
CA GLY A 42 -5.94 -29.13 -20.82
C GLY A 42 -5.93 -28.16 -19.65
N GLU A 43 -6.44 -28.58 -18.51
CA GLU A 43 -6.43 -27.79 -17.27
C GLU A 43 -5.17 -28.05 -16.40
N LYS A 44 -4.23 -28.88 -16.86
CA LYS A 44 -3.07 -29.27 -16.07
C LYS A 44 -2.01 -28.18 -16.08
N MET A 45 -1.76 -27.60 -14.91
CA MET A 45 -0.68 -26.62 -14.70
C MET A 45 0.64 -27.30 -14.37
N SER A 46 1.73 -26.81 -14.98
CA SER A 46 3.10 -27.24 -14.65
C SER A 46 3.68 -26.33 -13.60
N LYS A 47 4.54 -26.88 -12.73
CA LYS A 47 5.21 -26.14 -11.66
C LYS A 47 6.71 -26.36 -11.71
N HIS A 48 7.47 -25.29 -11.57
CA HIS A 48 8.92 -25.32 -11.57
C HIS A 48 9.42 -24.33 -10.55
N VAL A 49 10.56 -24.65 -9.95
CA VAL A 49 11.21 -23.80 -8.93
C VAL A 49 12.56 -23.37 -9.49
N VAL A 50 12.87 -22.09 -9.31
CA VAL A 50 14.20 -21.53 -9.52
C VAL A 50 14.66 -20.84 -8.25
N GLN A 51 15.96 -20.61 -8.11
CA GLN A 51 16.49 -19.87 -6.95
C GLN A 51 16.01 -18.42 -6.94
N GLY A 52 15.70 -17.90 -5.77
CA GLY A 52 15.33 -16.49 -5.62
C GLY A 52 16.47 -15.57 -6.05
N GLY A 53 16.18 -14.57 -6.88
CA GLY A 53 17.17 -13.67 -7.47
C GLY A 53 17.83 -14.14 -8.76
N ASP A 54 17.67 -15.40 -9.14
CA ASP A 54 18.26 -15.94 -10.38
C ASP A 54 17.36 -15.67 -11.61
N ILE A 55 17.48 -14.46 -12.13
CA ILE A 55 16.72 -14.01 -13.31
C ILE A 55 17.11 -14.79 -14.57
N VAL A 56 18.36 -15.22 -14.68
CA VAL A 56 18.86 -15.96 -15.85
C VAL A 56 18.17 -17.32 -15.94
N SER A 57 18.09 -18.04 -14.82
CA SER A 57 17.36 -19.31 -14.77
C SER A 57 15.86 -19.14 -14.98
N LEU A 58 15.25 -18.03 -14.52
CA LEU A 58 13.86 -17.71 -14.82
C LEU A 58 13.65 -17.55 -16.32
N LEU A 59 14.42 -16.69 -16.98
CA LEU A 59 14.30 -16.44 -18.44
C LEU A 59 14.55 -17.70 -19.26
N ARG A 60 15.58 -18.48 -18.91
CA ARG A 60 15.87 -19.78 -19.54
C ARG A 60 14.68 -20.74 -19.40
N ARG A 61 14.03 -20.74 -18.23
CA ARG A 61 12.85 -21.58 -18.00
C ARG A 61 11.66 -21.14 -18.83
N LEU A 62 11.42 -19.84 -18.96
CA LEU A 62 10.36 -19.30 -19.80
C LEU A 62 10.59 -19.63 -21.28
N ALA A 63 11.79 -19.44 -21.80
CA ALA A 63 12.17 -19.83 -23.15
C ALA A 63 11.96 -21.34 -23.41
N HIS A 64 12.37 -22.19 -22.49
CA HIS A 64 12.14 -23.63 -22.59
C HIS A 64 10.64 -23.99 -22.62
N LEU A 65 9.79 -23.27 -21.88
CA LEU A 65 8.33 -23.46 -21.96
C LEU A 65 7.79 -23.11 -23.34
N GLN A 66 8.25 -22.02 -23.95
CA GLN A 66 7.86 -21.63 -25.32
C GLN A 66 8.30 -22.68 -26.36
N GLU A 67 9.55 -23.13 -26.31
CA GLU A 67 10.07 -24.15 -27.23
C GLU A 67 9.29 -25.46 -27.12
N LYS A 68 9.00 -25.90 -25.89
CA LYS A 68 8.22 -27.12 -25.67
C LYS A 68 6.81 -27.03 -26.26
N VAL A 69 6.15 -25.89 -26.18
CA VAL A 69 4.82 -25.66 -26.76
C VAL A 69 4.92 -25.57 -28.28
N ARG A 70 5.92 -24.83 -28.79
CA ARG A 70 6.21 -24.73 -30.24
C ARG A 70 6.43 -26.11 -30.87
N GLY A 71 7.24 -26.96 -30.25
CA GLY A 71 7.48 -28.33 -30.74
C GLY A 71 6.21 -29.21 -30.77
N ARG A 72 5.30 -29.04 -29.81
CA ARG A 72 4.05 -29.80 -29.73
C ARG A 72 2.95 -29.31 -30.67
N ARG A 73 2.84 -27.97 -30.81
CA ARG A 73 1.73 -27.30 -31.51
C ARG A 73 2.12 -26.78 -32.89
N ARG A 74 3.40 -26.81 -33.27
CA ARG A 74 3.96 -26.25 -34.51
C ARG A 74 3.56 -24.79 -34.76
N LYS A 75 3.34 -24.05 -33.67
CA LYS A 75 2.95 -22.64 -33.66
C LYS A 75 3.62 -21.95 -32.48
N GLU A 76 3.98 -20.71 -32.68
CA GLU A 76 4.48 -19.84 -31.57
C GLU A 76 3.34 -19.30 -30.74
N PHE A 77 3.60 -19.20 -29.43
CA PHE A 77 2.68 -18.66 -28.45
C PHE A 77 3.42 -17.64 -27.57
N PRO A 78 2.87 -16.43 -27.42
CA PRO A 78 3.46 -15.46 -26.52
C PRO A 78 3.36 -15.92 -25.05
N LEU A 79 4.28 -15.43 -24.23
CA LEU A 79 4.23 -15.56 -22.77
C LEU A 79 3.48 -14.38 -22.18
N VAL A 80 2.56 -14.66 -21.27
CA VAL A 80 1.89 -13.66 -20.45
C VAL A 80 2.13 -14.03 -18.98
N VAL A 81 2.80 -13.14 -18.25
CA VAL A 81 3.28 -13.40 -16.89
C VAL A 81 2.52 -12.54 -15.90
N ILE A 82 2.19 -13.08 -14.74
CA ILE A 82 1.61 -12.36 -13.61
C ILE A 82 2.42 -12.61 -12.35
N GLN A 83 2.62 -11.55 -11.56
CA GLN A 83 3.17 -11.63 -10.20
C GLN A 83 2.37 -10.75 -9.25
N GLU A 84 2.41 -11.04 -7.94
CA GLU A 84 1.81 -10.18 -6.93
C GLU A 84 2.67 -8.93 -6.70
N ALA A 85 2.00 -7.82 -6.37
CA ALA A 85 2.68 -6.64 -5.84
C ALA A 85 3.21 -6.94 -4.45
N GLY A 86 4.51 -7.03 -4.29
CA GLY A 86 5.18 -7.46 -3.06
C GLY A 86 6.43 -6.64 -2.72
N LEU A 87 7.23 -7.19 -1.80
CA LEU A 87 8.50 -6.61 -1.35
C LEU A 87 9.59 -6.64 -2.43
N ASP A 88 9.44 -7.51 -3.43
CA ASP A 88 10.39 -7.68 -4.53
C ASP A 88 10.40 -6.47 -5.50
N GLY A 89 9.45 -5.54 -5.35
CA GLY A 89 9.35 -4.36 -6.20
C GLY A 89 8.92 -4.68 -7.62
N PHE A 90 9.43 -3.89 -8.59
CA PHE A 90 8.99 -3.96 -9.99
C PHE A 90 10.10 -4.36 -10.97
N TRP A 91 11.28 -4.70 -10.48
CA TRP A 91 12.44 -4.96 -11.33
C TRP A 91 12.29 -6.20 -12.23
N ILE A 92 11.66 -7.27 -11.71
CA ILE A 92 11.41 -8.49 -12.51
C ILE A 92 10.45 -8.16 -13.67
N HIS A 93 9.38 -7.43 -13.41
CA HIS A 93 8.45 -6.98 -14.44
C HIS A 93 9.17 -6.18 -15.55
N ARG A 94 10.05 -5.24 -15.17
CA ARG A 94 10.83 -4.46 -16.13
C ARG A 94 11.78 -5.33 -16.98
N VAL A 95 12.39 -6.34 -16.36
CA VAL A 95 13.22 -7.31 -17.12
C VAL A 95 12.37 -8.10 -18.11
N LEU A 96 11.22 -8.61 -17.67
CA LEU A 96 10.32 -9.37 -18.56
C LEU A 96 9.85 -8.52 -19.75
N GLU A 97 9.45 -7.27 -19.51
CA GLU A 97 9.07 -6.35 -20.60
C GLU A 97 10.22 -6.02 -21.54
N HIS A 98 11.45 -5.87 -21.01
CA HIS A 98 12.65 -5.67 -21.83
C HIS A 98 12.92 -6.88 -22.74
N GLU A 99 12.65 -8.08 -22.26
CA GLU A 99 12.75 -9.32 -23.04
C GLU A 99 11.54 -9.57 -23.98
N GLY A 100 10.62 -8.59 -24.10
CA GLY A 100 9.43 -8.69 -24.94
C GLY A 100 8.34 -9.62 -24.38
N ILE A 101 8.39 -9.94 -23.10
CA ILE A 101 7.41 -10.80 -22.42
C ILE A 101 6.35 -9.90 -21.77
N GLU A 102 5.08 -10.10 -22.14
CA GLU A 102 3.96 -9.40 -21.49
C GLU A 102 3.90 -9.73 -20.00
N SER A 103 4.01 -8.72 -19.15
CA SER A 103 4.07 -8.88 -17.69
C SER A 103 3.04 -8.02 -16.97
N HIS A 104 2.34 -8.61 -16.02
CA HIS A 104 1.34 -7.95 -15.19
C HIS A 104 1.68 -8.08 -13.71
N ILE A 105 1.41 -7.00 -12.97
CA ILE A 105 1.48 -7.01 -11.51
C ILE A 105 0.08 -6.84 -10.97
N VAL A 106 -0.35 -7.73 -10.08
CA VAL A 106 -1.69 -7.73 -9.51
C VAL A 106 -1.66 -7.32 -8.04
N ASP A 107 -2.67 -6.57 -7.61
CA ASP A 107 -2.98 -6.39 -6.19
C ASP A 107 -3.62 -7.68 -5.66
N SER A 108 -2.88 -8.45 -4.88
CA SER A 108 -3.34 -9.72 -4.28
C SER A 108 -4.63 -9.56 -3.47
N ALA A 109 -4.82 -8.41 -2.83
CA ALA A 109 -6.05 -8.12 -2.09
C ALA A 109 -7.30 -7.96 -2.99
N SER A 110 -7.11 -7.74 -4.29
CA SER A 110 -8.19 -7.61 -5.27
C SER A 110 -8.68 -8.93 -5.85
N ILE A 111 -7.90 -10.02 -5.70
CA ILE A 111 -8.24 -11.33 -6.24
C ILE A 111 -9.35 -11.95 -5.39
N MET A 112 -10.43 -12.36 -6.04
CA MET A 112 -11.55 -13.02 -5.36
C MET A 112 -11.14 -14.39 -4.83
N THR A 113 -10.98 -14.51 -3.52
CA THR A 113 -10.74 -15.78 -2.83
C THR A 113 -12.06 -16.40 -2.36
N SER A 114 -12.22 -17.72 -2.58
CA SER A 114 -13.41 -18.44 -2.09
C SER A 114 -13.43 -18.46 -0.56
N ARG A 115 -14.42 -17.80 0.06
CA ARG A 115 -14.63 -17.75 1.52
C ARG A 115 -14.82 -19.14 2.18
N ARG A 116 -15.22 -20.13 1.40
CA ARG A 116 -15.45 -21.52 1.90
C ARG A 116 -14.16 -22.33 2.06
N ARG A 117 -13.05 -21.86 1.50
CA ARG A 117 -11.75 -22.54 1.58
C ARG A 117 -10.86 -21.86 2.63
N ARG A 118 -11.15 -22.05 3.91
CA ARG A 118 -10.15 -21.93 5.00
C ARG A 118 -9.19 -23.13 4.91
N ARG A 119 -8.40 -23.19 3.84
CA ARG A 119 -7.32 -24.16 3.68
C ARG A 119 -5.99 -23.53 4.05
N PRO A 120 -5.00 -24.33 4.47
CA PRO A 120 -3.66 -23.80 4.72
C PRO A 120 -3.18 -23.08 3.46
N LYS A 121 -2.63 -21.88 3.66
CA LYS A 121 -2.02 -21.07 2.60
C LYS A 121 -0.75 -21.78 2.17
N THR A 122 -0.63 -22.16 0.90
CA THR A 122 0.59 -22.69 0.32
C THR A 122 0.85 -22.00 -1.01
N ASP A 123 2.10 -21.60 -1.26
CA ASP A 123 2.54 -20.95 -2.50
C ASP A 123 2.05 -21.70 -3.76
N ARG A 124 1.88 -23.02 -3.62
CA ARG A 124 1.39 -23.89 -4.70
C ARG A 124 -0.06 -23.64 -5.08
N ILE A 125 -0.92 -23.27 -4.13
CA ILE A 125 -2.35 -22.96 -4.37
C ILE A 125 -2.48 -21.53 -4.88
N ASP A 126 -1.63 -20.65 -4.37
CA ASP A 126 -1.63 -19.23 -4.73
C ASP A 126 -1.19 -19.05 -6.19
N GLY A 127 -0.14 -19.74 -6.68
CA GLY A 127 0.29 -19.70 -8.05
C GLY A 127 -0.78 -20.16 -9.06
N GLU A 128 -1.56 -21.21 -8.74
CA GLU A 128 -2.68 -21.63 -9.58
C GLU A 128 -3.82 -20.60 -9.61
N ALA A 129 -4.07 -19.94 -8.47
CA ALA A 129 -5.08 -18.89 -8.38
C ALA A 129 -4.69 -17.67 -9.22
N LEU A 130 -3.41 -17.28 -9.18
CA LEU A 130 -2.86 -16.22 -10.02
C LEU A 130 -3.00 -16.50 -11.51
N VAL A 131 -2.67 -17.72 -11.97
CA VAL A 131 -2.84 -18.11 -13.39
C VAL A 131 -4.31 -18.02 -13.80
N ARG A 132 -5.25 -18.47 -12.94
CA ARG A 132 -6.69 -18.36 -13.22
C ARG A 132 -7.17 -16.91 -13.27
N ALA A 133 -6.68 -16.06 -12.36
CA ALA A 133 -6.99 -14.62 -12.36
C ALA A 133 -6.46 -13.95 -13.65
N LEU A 134 -5.24 -14.30 -14.08
CA LEU A 134 -4.65 -13.80 -15.31
C LEU A 134 -5.46 -14.22 -16.55
N LEU A 135 -5.87 -15.48 -16.62
CA LEU A 135 -6.73 -15.98 -17.69
C LEU A 135 -8.07 -15.23 -17.79
N ALA A 136 -8.73 -15.05 -16.66
CA ALA A 136 -10.01 -14.36 -16.60
C ALA A 136 -9.83 -12.87 -16.99
N TYR A 137 -8.76 -12.23 -16.51
CA TYR A 137 -8.40 -10.86 -16.91
C TYR A 137 -8.15 -10.76 -18.42
N HIS A 138 -7.35 -11.65 -18.99
CA HIS A 138 -7.02 -11.68 -20.43
C HIS A 138 -8.26 -11.93 -21.32
N ARG A 139 -9.27 -12.61 -20.81
CA ARG A 139 -10.57 -12.79 -21.47
C ARG A 139 -11.48 -11.56 -21.36
N GLY A 140 -11.05 -10.50 -20.65
CA GLY A 140 -11.88 -9.31 -20.43
C GLY A 140 -13.00 -9.51 -19.38
N GLU A 141 -12.92 -10.54 -18.54
CA GLU A 141 -13.92 -10.76 -17.50
C GLU A 141 -13.89 -9.59 -16.49
N PRO A 142 -15.04 -8.96 -16.20
CA PRO A 142 -15.06 -7.78 -15.34
C PRO A 142 -14.81 -8.15 -13.88
N ARG A 143 -14.10 -7.29 -13.16
CA ARG A 143 -13.93 -7.35 -11.69
C ARG A 143 -13.20 -8.60 -11.16
N VAL A 144 -12.38 -9.24 -11.95
CA VAL A 144 -11.61 -10.43 -11.54
C VAL A 144 -10.49 -10.05 -10.58
N CYS A 145 -9.72 -9.04 -10.95
CA CYS A 145 -8.60 -8.51 -10.17
C CYS A 145 -8.30 -7.06 -10.59
N ALA A 146 -7.48 -6.39 -9.79
CA ALA A 146 -6.96 -5.06 -10.12
C ALA A 146 -5.47 -5.15 -10.45
N MET A 147 -5.11 -4.88 -11.70
CA MET A 147 -3.71 -4.79 -12.10
C MET A 147 -3.09 -3.50 -11.57
N VAL A 148 -1.87 -3.60 -11.06
CA VAL A 148 -1.10 -2.48 -10.54
C VAL A 148 -0.41 -1.78 -11.70
N ARG A 149 -0.66 -0.50 -11.88
CA ARG A 149 0.16 0.31 -12.79
C ARG A 149 1.56 0.47 -12.20
N VAL A 150 2.54 -0.08 -12.90
CA VAL A 150 3.94 -0.01 -12.48
C VAL A 150 4.43 1.44 -12.58
N PRO A 151 5.01 1.99 -11.52
CA PRO A 151 5.60 3.33 -11.57
C PRO A 151 6.89 3.32 -12.39
N THR A 152 7.28 4.48 -12.92
CA THR A 152 8.63 4.63 -13.48
C THR A 152 9.68 4.46 -12.38
N PRO A 153 10.94 4.11 -12.72
CA PRO A 153 12.03 4.03 -11.74
C PRO A 153 12.17 5.30 -10.89
N GLU A 154 12.06 6.47 -11.51
CA GLU A 154 12.16 7.76 -10.83
C GLU A 154 10.96 8.01 -9.89
N ALA A 155 9.75 7.58 -10.29
CA ALA A 155 8.57 7.68 -9.44
C ALA A 155 8.64 6.69 -8.26
N GLU A 156 9.26 5.52 -8.46
CA GLU A 156 9.53 4.56 -7.39
C GLU A 156 10.56 5.11 -6.41
N ASP A 157 11.63 5.70 -6.92
CA ASP A 157 12.71 6.27 -6.12
C ASP A 157 12.22 7.46 -5.28
N ARG A 158 11.51 8.41 -5.86
CA ARG A 158 10.93 9.53 -5.11
C ARG A 158 10.07 9.11 -3.90
N ARG A 159 9.46 7.92 -3.92
CA ARG A 159 8.71 7.41 -2.77
C ARG A 159 9.59 7.00 -1.60
N ARG A 160 10.88 6.70 -1.84
CA ARG A 160 11.80 6.28 -0.79
C ARG A 160 11.95 7.35 0.27
N VAL A 161 12.13 8.60 -0.13
CA VAL A 161 12.33 9.75 0.77
C VAL A 161 11.23 9.84 1.84
N SER A 162 9.97 9.82 1.41
CA SER A 162 8.86 9.91 2.38
C SER A 162 8.64 8.61 3.16
N ARG A 163 9.06 7.45 2.66
CA ARG A 163 9.03 6.17 3.39
C ARG A 163 10.13 6.10 4.43
N GLU A 164 11.32 6.58 4.10
CA GLU A 164 12.44 6.73 5.01
C GLU A 164 12.08 7.64 6.18
N LEU A 165 11.54 8.83 5.92
CA LEU A 165 11.10 9.76 6.97
C LEU A 165 10.10 9.12 7.94
N LYS A 166 9.23 8.23 7.45
CA LYS A 166 8.33 7.46 8.31
C LYS A 166 9.09 6.47 9.20
N THR A 167 10.10 5.78 8.66
CA THR A 167 10.94 4.84 9.42
C THR A 167 11.68 5.58 10.51
N LEU A 168 12.40 6.67 10.17
CA LEU A 168 13.10 7.52 11.12
C LEU A 168 12.17 8.09 12.21
N THR A 169 10.93 8.43 11.84
CA THR A 169 9.91 8.85 12.83
C THR A 169 9.58 7.74 13.82
N GLY A 170 9.47 6.50 13.35
CA GLY A 170 9.26 5.33 14.23
C GLY A 170 10.43 5.09 15.18
N GLU A 171 11.65 5.18 14.67
CA GLU A 171 12.89 5.04 15.46
C GLU A 171 13.01 6.14 16.52
N ARG A 172 12.71 7.41 16.16
CA ARG A 172 12.64 8.52 17.12
C ARG A 172 11.68 8.20 18.27
N VAL A 173 10.47 7.73 17.95
CA VAL A 173 9.49 7.35 18.99
C VAL A 173 10.05 6.21 19.84
N GLY A 174 10.73 5.24 19.26
CA GLY A 174 11.39 4.15 19.97
C GLY A 174 12.44 4.63 20.97
N HIS A 175 13.36 5.51 20.56
CA HIS A 175 14.39 6.09 21.43
C HIS A 175 13.78 6.92 22.55
N VAL A 176 12.81 7.78 22.23
CA VAL A 176 12.09 8.61 23.24
C VAL A 176 11.41 7.73 24.28
N ASN A 177 10.71 6.68 23.87
CA ASN A 177 10.01 5.79 24.79
C ASN A 177 10.99 4.98 25.65
N ARG A 178 12.12 4.53 25.07
CA ARG A 178 13.16 3.80 25.80
C ARG A 178 13.79 4.66 26.90
N ILE A 179 14.16 5.91 26.57
CA ILE A 179 14.69 6.86 27.58
C ILE A 179 13.67 7.09 28.69
N LYS A 180 12.40 7.37 28.34
CA LYS A 180 11.33 7.57 29.32
C LYS A 180 11.10 6.33 30.18
N GLY A 181 11.11 5.14 29.61
CA GLY A 181 10.96 3.87 30.33
C GLY A 181 12.08 3.61 31.33
N LEU A 182 13.35 3.86 30.92
CA LEU A 182 14.51 3.75 31.79
C LEU A 182 14.43 4.71 33.00
N LEU A 183 14.01 5.93 32.76
CA LEU A 183 13.83 6.95 33.82
C LEU A 183 12.63 6.62 34.70
N PHE A 184 11.53 6.17 34.12
CA PHE A 184 10.34 5.79 34.89
C PHE A 184 10.61 4.68 35.90
N ALA A 185 11.47 3.71 35.56
CA ALA A 185 11.92 2.65 36.48
C ALA A 185 12.72 3.17 37.65
N GLN A 186 13.13 4.44 37.63
CA GLN A 186 13.83 5.14 38.76
C GLN A 186 12.93 6.17 39.45
N GLY A 187 11.62 6.12 39.17
CA GLY A 187 10.67 7.10 39.75
C GLY A 187 10.74 8.49 39.12
N VAL A 188 11.40 8.64 37.96
CA VAL A 188 11.52 9.92 37.26
C VAL A 188 10.45 10.01 36.17
N SER A 189 9.54 10.97 36.31
CA SER A 189 8.53 11.31 35.31
C SER A 189 8.77 12.72 34.75
N GLY A 190 8.18 13.00 33.57
CA GLY A 190 8.23 14.36 33.00
C GLY A 190 9.52 14.75 32.28
N TYR A 191 10.48 13.84 32.10
CA TYR A 191 11.63 14.10 31.24
C TYR A 191 11.24 14.09 29.76
N ALA A 192 11.69 15.11 29.04
CA ALA A 192 11.39 15.32 27.63
C ALA A 192 12.66 15.19 26.76
N PRO A 193 12.96 14.02 26.16
CA PRO A 193 14.19 13.78 25.40
C PRO A 193 14.36 14.67 24.16
N LEU A 194 13.29 15.28 23.66
CA LEU A 194 13.33 16.14 22.46
C LEU A 194 13.61 17.62 22.77
N ARG A 195 13.69 18.01 24.04
CA ARG A 195 14.03 19.39 24.39
C ARG A 195 15.49 19.69 24.06
N ARG A 196 15.78 20.97 23.79
CA ARG A 196 17.15 21.43 23.50
C ARG A 196 18.09 21.24 24.68
N ASP A 197 17.59 21.49 25.92
CA ASP A 197 18.30 21.38 27.17
C ASP A 197 18.34 19.97 27.77
N ARG A 198 18.02 18.92 26.98
CA ARG A 198 17.89 17.52 27.41
C ARG A 198 19.12 16.99 28.15
N ARG A 199 20.33 17.34 27.71
CA ARG A 199 21.56 16.87 28.36
C ARG A 199 21.79 17.51 29.69
N THR A 200 21.68 18.84 29.79
CA THR A 200 21.79 19.57 31.07
C THR A 200 20.78 19.04 32.08
N ARG A 201 19.53 18.86 31.66
CA ARG A 201 18.50 18.30 32.54
C ARG A 201 18.78 16.86 32.96
N LEU A 202 19.43 16.05 32.14
CA LEU A 202 19.83 14.69 32.51
C LEU A 202 20.87 14.71 33.67
N GLU A 203 21.77 15.69 33.67
CA GLU A 203 22.76 15.86 34.74
C GLU A 203 22.12 16.17 36.08
N GLU A 204 21.05 16.95 36.08
CA GLU A 204 20.34 17.44 37.27
C GLU A 204 19.33 16.44 37.84
N LEU A 205 18.98 15.37 37.06
CA LEU A 205 17.95 14.43 37.48
C LEU A 205 18.35 13.63 38.70
N ARG A 206 17.37 13.45 39.57
CA ARG A 206 17.43 12.56 40.72
C ARG A 206 16.38 11.48 40.62
N THR A 207 16.64 10.34 41.19
CA THR A 207 15.69 9.23 41.34
C THR A 207 14.52 9.65 42.25
N GLY A 208 13.43 8.88 42.21
CA GLY A 208 12.26 9.15 43.04
C GLY A 208 12.53 9.11 44.56
N ASP A 209 13.61 8.44 44.98
CA ASP A 209 14.12 8.41 46.38
C ASP A 209 15.20 9.47 46.66
N GLY A 210 15.42 10.44 45.76
CA GLY A 210 16.30 11.60 45.91
C GLY A 210 17.77 11.40 45.59
N ARG A 211 18.22 10.18 45.23
CA ARG A 211 19.61 9.90 44.86
C ARG A 211 19.93 10.42 43.46
N LEU A 212 21.20 10.58 43.15
CA LEU A 212 21.67 10.79 41.80
C LEU A 212 21.33 9.57 40.92
N LEU A 213 21.10 9.80 39.61
CA LEU A 213 20.93 8.67 38.70
C LEU A 213 22.12 7.72 38.76
N PRO A 214 21.89 6.40 38.78
CA PRO A 214 22.95 5.40 38.74
C PRO A 214 23.88 5.60 37.53
N TYR A 215 25.18 5.49 37.77
CA TYR A 215 26.22 5.77 36.77
C TYR A 215 26.00 5.06 35.42
N HIS A 216 25.77 3.75 35.45
CA HIS A 216 25.58 2.97 34.21
C HIS A 216 24.27 3.33 33.50
N LEU A 217 23.20 3.62 34.23
CA LEU A 217 21.93 4.09 33.67
C LEU A 217 22.11 5.44 32.97
N LYS A 218 22.76 6.39 33.64
CA LYS A 218 23.05 7.71 33.06
C LYS A 218 23.85 7.60 31.78
N ARG A 219 24.88 6.75 31.75
CA ARG A 219 25.66 6.46 30.54
C ARG A 219 24.83 5.78 29.45
N GLN A 220 23.92 4.87 29.81
CA GLN A 220 23.00 4.24 28.86
C GLN A 220 22.07 5.27 28.22
N ILE A 221 21.47 6.15 29.01
CA ILE A 221 20.63 7.22 28.51
C ILE A 221 21.43 8.19 27.64
N GLY A 222 22.67 8.53 28.02
CA GLY A 222 23.57 9.33 27.20
C GLY A 222 23.75 8.75 25.80
N ARG A 223 24.03 7.46 25.68
CA ARG A 223 24.14 6.79 24.38
C ARG A 223 22.81 6.74 23.58
N GLU A 224 21.67 6.68 24.27
CA GLU A 224 20.37 6.81 23.59
C GLU A 224 20.12 8.23 23.09
N LEU A 225 20.59 9.25 23.82
CA LEU A 225 20.56 10.64 23.37
C LEU A 225 21.48 10.87 22.16
N ASP A 226 22.69 10.29 22.14
CA ASP A 226 23.60 10.38 20.99
C ASP A 226 22.93 9.85 19.71
N ARG A 227 22.27 8.68 19.80
CA ARG A 227 21.51 8.10 18.68
C ARG A 227 20.34 8.98 18.28
N LEU A 228 19.61 9.51 19.25
CA LEU A 228 18.46 10.38 19.00
C LEU A 228 18.87 11.69 18.32
N GLU A 229 20.01 12.27 18.68
CA GLU A 229 20.52 13.49 18.06
C GLU A 229 20.92 13.27 16.61
N LEU A 230 21.70 12.21 16.32
CA LEU A 230 22.03 11.82 14.94
C LEU A 230 20.76 11.55 14.12
N LEU A 231 19.78 10.87 14.72
CA LEU A 231 18.52 10.57 14.06
C LEU A 231 17.72 11.85 13.71
N LEU A 232 17.73 12.84 14.61
CA LEU A 232 17.06 14.13 14.37
C LEU A 232 17.74 14.91 13.22
N GLU A 233 19.07 14.86 13.11
CA GLU A 233 19.83 15.44 11.99
C GLU A 233 19.46 14.77 10.67
N GLN A 234 19.44 13.43 10.63
CA GLN A 234 19.02 12.67 9.45
C GLN A 234 17.57 12.97 9.06
N MET A 235 16.67 13.06 10.03
CA MET A 235 15.27 13.43 9.77
C MET A 235 15.15 14.82 9.15
N ASN A 236 15.94 15.78 9.58
CA ASN A 236 15.94 17.13 9.01
C ASN A 236 16.48 17.11 7.56
N ALA A 237 17.55 16.36 7.29
CA ALA A 237 18.10 16.21 5.95
C ALA A 237 17.09 15.58 4.98
N VAL A 238 16.49 14.46 5.37
CA VAL A 238 15.46 13.77 4.56
C VAL A 238 14.20 14.61 4.39
N ALA A 239 13.82 15.41 5.41
CA ALA A 239 12.70 16.34 5.29
C ALA A 239 12.99 17.46 4.28
N ALA A 240 14.21 18.01 4.27
CA ALA A 240 14.63 19.01 3.29
C ALA A 240 14.63 18.43 1.86
N GLU A 241 15.12 17.21 1.68
CA GLU A 241 15.06 16.52 0.38
C GLU A 241 13.61 16.31 -0.09
N ARG A 242 12.72 15.86 0.81
CA ARG A 242 11.29 15.76 0.50
C ARG A 242 10.71 17.10 0.06
N ASP A 243 11.02 18.18 0.76
CA ASP A 243 10.48 19.51 0.46
C ASP A 243 10.97 20.02 -0.89
N ALA A 244 12.24 19.75 -1.25
CA ALA A 244 12.77 20.03 -2.57
C ALA A 244 12.01 19.28 -3.70
N LEU A 245 11.60 18.02 -3.47
CA LEU A 245 10.80 17.27 -4.44
C LEU A 245 9.38 17.80 -4.64
N LEU A 246 8.88 18.65 -3.73
CA LEU A 246 7.54 19.25 -3.84
C LEU A 246 7.52 20.55 -4.67
N VAL A 247 8.69 21.13 -4.92
CA VAL A 247 8.87 22.32 -5.75
C VAL A 247 9.02 21.89 -7.22
N PRO A 248 8.28 22.45 -8.18
CA PRO A 248 8.49 22.18 -9.59
C PRO A 248 9.91 22.61 -10.03
N ALA A 249 10.53 21.83 -10.89
CA ALA A 249 11.86 22.14 -11.43
C ALA A 249 11.88 23.42 -12.31
N GLU A 250 10.72 23.75 -12.89
CA GLU A 250 10.55 24.93 -13.71
C GLU A 250 9.43 25.83 -13.14
N GLU A 251 9.70 27.12 -13.02
CA GLU A 251 8.74 28.11 -12.48
C GLU A 251 7.46 28.25 -13.32
N GLN A 252 7.50 27.93 -14.60
CA GLN A 252 6.41 28.01 -15.56
C GLN A 252 5.63 26.70 -15.74
N ALA A 253 6.04 25.61 -15.09
CA ALA A 253 5.34 24.34 -15.19
C ALA A 253 3.97 24.39 -14.50
N ALA A 254 2.99 23.67 -15.06
CA ALA A 254 1.69 23.51 -14.42
C ALA A 254 1.85 22.97 -12.96
N PRO A 255 1.04 23.47 -12.02
CA PRO A 255 1.24 23.12 -10.62
C PRO A 255 1.07 21.61 -10.44
N THR A 256 2.07 20.99 -9.84
CA THR A 256 1.99 19.55 -9.49
C THR A 256 0.85 19.31 -8.49
N PRO A 257 0.27 18.10 -8.45
CA PRO A 257 -0.72 17.74 -7.42
C PRO A 257 -0.25 18.07 -6.00
N ALA A 258 1.04 17.90 -5.74
CA ALA A 258 1.63 18.23 -4.45
C ALA A 258 1.59 19.73 -4.14
N LYS A 259 1.93 20.58 -5.11
CA LYS A 259 1.87 22.05 -4.97
C LYS A 259 0.42 22.52 -4.75
N MET A 260 -0.54 21.96 -5.50
CA MET A 260 -1.95 22.24 -5.30
C MET A 260 -2.40 21.90 -3.87
N LEU A 261 -2.04 20.70 -3.38
CA LEU A 261 -2.38 20.26 -2.04
C LEU A 261 -1.77 21.15 -0.95
N LEU A 262 -0.52 21.60 -1.14
CA LEU A 262 0.15 22.51 -0.21
C LEU A 262 -0.56 23.85 -0.09
N GLY A 263 -1.29 24.31 -1.08
CA GLY A 263 -2.11 25.52 -1.04
C GLY A 263 -3.29 25.43 -0.08
N LEU A 264 -3.74 24.24 0.30
CA LEU A 264 -4.84 24.08 1.25
C LEU A 264 -4.35 24.24 2.69
N ARG A 265 -5.06 25.06 3.48
CA ARG A 265 -4.76 25.21 4.91
C ARG A 265 -4.92 23.88 5.64
N GLY A 266 -3.93 23.51 6.46
CA GLY A 266 -3.90 22.25 7.21
C GLY A 266 -3.24 21.08 6.47
N ILE A 267 -2.86 21.24 5.20
CA ILE A 267 -2.03 20.26 4.49
C ILE A 267 -0.59 20.76 4.48
N GLY A 268 0.28 20.06 5.18
CA GLY A 268 1.72 20.30 5.20
C GLY A 268 2.48 19.40 4.21
N PRO A 269 3.81 19.58 4.10
CA PRO A 269 4.65 18.82 3.17
C PRO A 269 4.53 17.30 3.33
N ASP A 270 4.46 16.79 4.57
CA ASP A 270 4.31 15.36 4.82
C ASP A 270 3.04 14.78 4.18
N PHE A 271 1.90 15.45 4.39
CA PHE A 271 0.63 15.00 3.82
C PHE A 271 0.61 15.16 2.30
N ALA A 272 1.08 16.28 1.77
CA ALA A 272 1.12 16.54 0.34
C ALA A 272 2.00 15.50 -0.39
N SER A 273 3.18 15.20 0.16
CA SER A 273 4.10 14.21 -0.38
C SER A 273 3.47 12.80 -0.40
N VAL A 274 2.90 12.35 0.72
CA VAL A 274 2.29 11.02 0.80
C VAL A 274 1.07 10.92 -0.11
N LEU A 275 0.19 11.92 -0.11
CA LEU A 275 -1.00 11.92 -0.98
C LEU A 275 -0.61 11.85 -2.46
N TRP A 276 0.37 12.63 -2.88
CA TRP A 276 0.85 12.63 -4.25
C TRP A 276 1.53 11.30 -4.60
N GLN A 277 2.52 10.88 -3.81
CA GLN A 277 3.39 9.75 -4.15
C GLN A 277 2.73 8.39 -3.94
N GLU A 278 1.80 8.26 -3.00
CA GLU A 278 1.15 6.98 -2.71
C GLU A 278 -0.23 6.82 -3.36
N GLY A 279 -0.87 7.91 -3.79
CA GLY A 279 -2.22 7.84 -4.31
C GLY A 279 -2.47 8.66 -5.58
N LEU A 280 -2.32 9.97 -5.50
CA LEU A 280 -2.82 10.90 -6.52
C LEU A 280 -1.94 11.01 -7.78
N PHE A 281 -0.82 10.29 -7.85
CA PHE A 281 -0.04 10.08 -9.08
C PHE A 281 -0.74 9.12 -10.06
N ARG A 282 -1.73 8.35 -9.59
CA ARG A 282 -2.45 7.35 -10.39
C ARG A 282 -3.67 7.96 -11.07
N HIS A 283 -3.96 7.43 -12.24
CA HIS A 283 -5.26 7.67 -12.87
C HIS A 283 -6.33 6.78 -12.22
N PHE A 284 -7.47 7.36 -11.91
CA PHE A 284 -8.67 6.67 -11.44
C PHE A 284 -9.86 7.10 -12.27
N ASP A 285 -10.65 6.14 -12.74
CA ASP A 285 -11.82 6.43 -13.57
C ASP A 285 -12.99 7.00 -12.74
N ASN A 286 -13.04 6.65 -11.45
CA ASN A 286 -14.15 7.06 -10.61
C ASN A 286 -13.80 7.06 -9.10
N ARG A 287 -14.67 7.71 -8.33
CA ARG A 287 -14.55 7.84 -6.87
C ARG A 287 -14.50 6.50 -6.10
N ARG A 288 -15.07 5.41 -6.67
CA ARG A 288 -15.07 4.10 -6.01
C ARG A 288 -13.68 3.48 -6.07
N GLN A 289 -12.99 3.61 -7.19
CA GLN A 289 -11.60 3.16 -7.34
C GLN A 289 -10.65 3.90 -6.38
N VAL A 290 -10.81 5.23 -6.24
CA VAL A 290 -10.02 6.04 -5.30
C VAL A 290 -10.18 5.52 -3.86
N ALA A 291 -11.44 5.31 -3.44
CA ALA A 291 -11.75 4.83 -2.09
C ALA A 291 -11.25 3.38 -1.86
N ALA A 292 -11.40 2.51 -2.85
CA ALA A 292 -10.94 1.13 -2.78
C ALA A 292 -9.41 1.06 -2.68
N TYR A 293 -8.71 1.84 -3.50
CA TYR A 293 -7.24 1.90 -3.48
C TYR A 293 -6.68 2.32 -2.11
N ALA A 294 -7.35 3.22 -1.41
CA ALA A 294 -6.98 3.60 -0.05
C ALA A 294 -7.48 2.62 1.04
N GLY A 295 -8.23 1.59 0.67
CA GLY A 295 -8.86 0.68 1.63
C GLY A 295 -9.90 1.36 2.52
N LEU A 296 -10.56 2.41 1.98
CA LEU A 296 -11.62 3.18 2.62
C LEU A 296 -13.00 2.90 2.01
N ALA A 297 -13.10 1.93 1.11
CA ALA A 297 -14.38 1.50 0.56
C ALA A 297 -15.23 0.84 1.65
N PRO A 298 -16.54 1.17 1.74
CA PRO A 298 -17.44 0.50 2.67
C PRO A 298 -17.64 -0.95 2.27
N THR A 299 -17.86 -1.81 3.26
CA THR A 299 -18.13 -3.22 3.06
C THR A 299 -19.51 -3.55 3.65
N PRO A 300 -20.61 -3.17 2.97
CA PRO A 300 -21.93 -3.51 3.43
C PRO A 300 -22.13 -5.03 3.36
N TRP A 301 -22.79 -5.58 4.36
CA TRP A 301 -23.31 -6.93 4.35
C TRP A 301 -24.82 -6.86 4.17
N GLN A 302 -25.27 -7.14 2.96
CA GLN A 302 -26.69 -7.16 2.62
C GLN A 302 -27.06 -8.57 2.18
N SER A 303 -27.94 -9.24 2.94
CA SER A 303 -28.46 -10.56 2.63
C SER A 303 -29.89 -10.66 3.13
N GLY A 304 -30.85 -10.65 2.21
CA GLY A 304 -32.27 -10.66 2.55
C GLY A 304 -32.68 -9.46 3.42
N ALA A 305 -33.22 -9.71 4.60
CA ALA A 305 -33.63 -8.66 5.55
C ALA A 305 -32.45 -8.11 6.42
N VAL A 306 -31.25 -8.68 6.29
CA VAL A 306 -30.07 -8.24 7.05
C VAL A 306 -29.31 -7.17 6.26
N ASP A 307 -29.30 -5.95 6.78
CA ASP A 307 -28.45 -4.86 6.30
C ASP A 307 -27.51 -4.44 7.43
N HIS A 308 -26.23 -4.81 7.31
CA HIS A 308 -25.24 -4.54 8.34
C HIS A 308 -23.95 -3.96 7.72
N GLU A 309 -23.50 -2.81 8.21
CA GLU A 309 -22.24 -2.20 7.83
C GLU A 309 -21.07 -2.86 8.56
N GLN A 310 -20.16 -3.49 7.82
CA GLN A 310 -18.94 -4.12 8.38
C GLN A 310 -17.75 -3.15 8.49
N GLY A 311 -17.96 -1.86 8.22
CA GLY A 311 -16.92 -0.84 8.19
C GLY A 311 -16.26 -0.70 6.83
N VAL A 312 -14.93 -0.54 6.79
CA VAL A 312 -14.17 -0.37 5.53
C VAL A 312 -13.34 -1.61 5.21
N SER A 313 -13.07 -1.83 3.93
CA SER A 313 -12.42 -3.04 3.41
C SER A 313 -11.01 -3.29 3.98
N LYS A 314 -10.28 -2.22 4.35
CA LYS A 314 -8.87 -2.22 4.79
C LYS A 314 -7.89 -2.82 3.77
N SER A 315 -8.36 -3.39 2.66
CA SER A 315 -7.53 -3.77 1.52
C SER A 315 -7.09 -2.53 0.74
N GLY A 316 -5.96 -2.59 0.07
CA GLY A 316 -5.36 -1.44 -0.64
C GLY A 316 -4.19 -0.81 0.13
N ASN A 317 -3.85 0.44 -0.19
CA ASN A 317 -2.67 1.12 0.36
C ASN A 317 -2.84 1.52 1.83
N PRO A 318 -2.22 0.83 2.81
CA PRO A 318 -2.40 1.10 4.22
C PRO A 318 -1.77 2.43 4.66
N ARG A 319 -0.75 2.89 3.93
CA ARG A 319 -0.10 4.16 4.23
C ARG A 319 -1.01 5.33 3.86
N LEU A 320 -1.58 5.30 2.66
CA LEU A 320 -2.55 6.30 2.23
C LEU A 320 -3.75 6.34 3.18
N ARG A 321 -4.28 5.17 3.58
CA ARG A 321 -5.38 5.09 4.54
C ARG A 321 -5.05 5.76 5.88
N THR A 322 -3.90 5.41 6.47
CA THR A 322 -3.48 5.99 7.75
C THR A 322 -3.30 7.49 7.64
N THR A 323 -2.65 7.96 6.58
CA THR A 323 -2.45 9.39 6.30
C THR A 323 -3.79 10.11 6.15
N MET A 324 -4.76 9.52 5.44
CA MET A 324 -6.09 10.10 5.28
C MET A 324 -6.88 10.19 6.58
N LEU A 325 -6.76 9.19 7.47
CA LEU A 325 -7.39 9.23 8.78
C LEU A 325 -6.78 10.35 9.66
N GLN A 326 -5.47 10.52 9.64
CA GLN A 326 -4.79 11.62 10.35
C GLN A 326 -5.17 12.98 9.77
N LEU A 327 -5.17 13.09 8.44
CA LEU A 327 -5.55 14.33 7.75
C LEU A 327 -7.02 14.70 8.03
N ALA A 328 -7.92 13.73 8.13
CA ALA A 328 -9.33 14.01 8.45
C ALA A 328 -9.50 14.69 9.82
N TRP A 329 -8.71 14.29 10.83
CA TRP A 329 -8.68 14.98 12.13
C TRP A 329 -8.14 16.42 12.03
N LEU A 330 -7.05 16.59 11.27
CA LEU A 330 -6.47 17.93 11.06
C LEU A 330 -7.37 18.80 10.20
N TRP A 331 -8.09 18.22 9.25
CA TRP A 331 -9.06 18.92 8.41
C TRP A 331 -10.14 19.58 9.27
N LEU A 332 -10.72 18.85 10.21
CA LEU A 332 -11.71 19.41 11.14
C LEU A 332 -11.16 20.59 11.94
N ARG A 333 -9.88 20.54 12.31
CA ARG A 333 -9.21 21.60 13.07
C ARG A 333 -8.90 22.84 12.23
N HIS A 334 -8.40 22.63 11.00
CA HIS A 334 -7.89 23.71 10.16
C HIS A 334 -8.87 24.23 9.14
N GLN A 335 -9.95 23.47 8.87
CA GLN A 335 -10.97 23.75 7.87
C GLN A 335 -12.39 23.64 8.47
N PRO A 336 -12.69 24.35 9.60
CA PRO A 336 -13.97 24.20 10.30
C PRO A 336 -15.17 24.61 9.42
N SER A 337 -14.99 25.60 8.54
CA SER A 337 -16.03 26.14 7.66
C SER A 337 -16.28 25.32 6.41
N SER A 338 -15.46 24.29 6.12
CA SER A 338 -15.65 23.49 4.92
C SER A 338 -16.94 22.64 5.01
N ALA A 339 -17.60 22.46 3.88
CA ALA A 339 -18.80 21.62 3.79
C ALA A 339 -18.60 20.21 4.36
N LEU A 340 -17.38 19.66 4.23
CA LEU A 340 -17.03 18.36 4.80
C LEU A 340 -16.96 18.37 6.32
N SER A 341 -16.46 19.44 6.92
CA SER A 341 -16.41 19.59 8.38
C SER A 341 -17.82 19.80 8.95
N GLN A 342 -18.63 20.62 8.31
CA GLN A 342 -20.04 20.83 8.67
C GLN A 342 -20.83 19.52 8.58
N TRP A 343 -20.67 18.78 7.48
CA TRP A 343 -21.27 17.45 7.32
C TRP A 343 -20.87 16.50 8.46
N PHE A 344 -19.60 16.50 8.86
CA PHE A 344 -19.13 15.66 9.96
C PHE A 344 -19.82 16.03 11.28
N HIS A 345 -19.84 17.32 11.63
CA HIS A 345 -20.46 17.80 12.87
C HIS A 345 -21.96 17.52 12.91
N GLN A 346 -22.68 17.73 11.81
CA GLN A 346 -24.10 17.39 11.70
C GLN A 346 -24.38 15.89 11.93
N ARG A 347 -23.51 15.02 11.42
CA ARG A 347 -23.67 13.57 11.55
C ARG A 347 -23.29 13.04 12.92
N VAL A 348 -22.28 13.60 13.56
CA VAL A 348 -21.85 13.19 14.89
C VAL A 348 -22.79 13.72 15.97
N GLY A 349 -23.25 14.98 15.84
CA GLY A 349 -24.03 15.66 16.87
C GLY A 349 -23.40 15.46 18.25
N ASP A 350 -24.22 15.13 19.22
CA ASP A 350 -23.77 14.82 20.59
C ASP A 350 -23.34 13.37 20.80
N ASN A 351 -23.45 12.52 19.77
CA ASN A 351 -23.12 11.11 19.87
C ASN A 351 -21.63 10.83 19.68
N GLY A 352 -20.84 10.96 20.74
CA GLY A 352 -19.39 10.68 20.72
C GLY A 352 -19.03 9.24 20.31
N ARG A 353 -19.95 8.25 20.44
CA ARG A 353 -19.67 6.83 20.11
C ARG A 353 -19.44 6.62 18.62
N ILE A 354 -20.15 7.35 17.75
CA ILE A 354 -20.00 7.22 16.30
C ILE A 354 -18.84 8.02 15.72
N ARG A 355 -18.21 8.90 16.52
CA ARG A 355 -17.16 9.82 16.07
C ARG A 355 -16.00 9.10 15.34
N LYS A 356 -15.55 7.93 15.84
CA LYS A 356 -14.49 7.14 15.20
C LYS A 356 -14.91 6.54 13.86
N VAL A 357 -16.16 6.16 13.73
CA VAL A 357 -16.72 5.65 12.45
C VAL A 357 -16.85 6.81 11.45
N MET A 358 -17.37 7.95 11.92
CA MET A 358 -17.57 9.12 11.09
C MET A 358 -16.26 9.75 10.61
N ILE A 359 -15.16 9.69 11.38
CA ILE A 359 -13.85 10.14 10.91
C ILE A 359 -13.35 9.30 9.73
N THR A 360 -13.63 8.00 9.73
CA THR A 360 -13.29 7.12 8.59
C THR A 360 -14.11 7.49 7.35
N ALA A 361 -15.39 7.79 7.52
CA ALA A 361 -16.24 8.26 6.45
C ALA A 361 -15.81 9.63 5.91
N LEU A 362 -15.39 10.55 6.81
CA LEU A 362 -14.81 11.84 6.44
C LEU A 362 -13.50 11.65 5.65
N ALA A 363 -12.59 10.78 6.11
CA ALA A 363 -11.35 10.49 5.41
C ALA A 363 -11.59 10.01 3.97
N ARG A 364 -12.59 9.16 3.75
CA ARG A 364 -13.01 8.73 2.42
C ARG A 364 -13.54 9.89 1.56
N LYS A 365 -14.45 10.70 2.12
CA LYS A 365 -15.02 11.86 1.41
C LYS A 365 -13.94 12.88 1.06
N LEU A 366 -13.05 13.17 2.02
CA LEU A 366 -11.92 14.08 1.85
C LEU A 366 -10.96 13.57 0.76
N LEU A 367 -10.61 12.30 0.74
CA LEU A 367 -9.74 11.74 -0.31
C LEU A 367 -10.35 11.91 -1.70
N VAL A 368 -11.64 11.63 -1.85
CA VAL A 368 -12.35 11.82 -3.13
C VAL A 368 -12.39 13.31 -3.53
N ALA A 369 -12.60 14.20 -2.57
CA ALA A 369 -12.61 15.64 -2.83
C ALA A 369 -11.23 16.17 -3.22
N LEU A 370 -10.17 15.74 -2.54
CA LEU A 370 -8.78 16.07 -2.88
C LEU A 370 -8.37 15.51 -4.26
N TRP A 371 -8.81 14.30 -4.59
CA TRP A 371 -8.62 13.74 -5.92
C TRP A 371 -9.27 14.61 -7.00
N LYS A 372 -10.54 15.02 -6.83
CA LYS A 372 -11.22 15.95 -7.75
C LYS A 372 -10.50 17.30 -7.83
N TYR A 373 -10.00 17.80 -6.71
CA TYR A 373 -9.27 19.05 -6.68
C TYR A 373 -7.99 18.98 -7.52
N VAL A 374 -7.17 17.95 -7.39
CA VAL A 374 -5.92 17.85 -8.16
C VAL A 374 -6.11 17.43 -9.62
N THR A 375 -7.23 16.76 -9.95
CA THR A 375 -7.49 16.29 -11.34
C THR A 375 -8.34 17.23 -12.16
N ALA A 376 -9.26 17.96 -11.53
CA ALA A 376 -10.24 18.80 -12.21
C ALA A 376 -10.30 20.25 -11.67
N GLY A 377 -9.39 20.62 -10.74
CA GLY A 377 -9.38 21.96 -10.15
C GLY A 377 -10.56 22.28 -9.23
N VAL A 378 -11.41 21.31 -8.91
CA VAL A 378 -12.64 21.54 -8.11
C VAL A 378 -12.28 21.76 -6.66
N VAL A 379 -12.30 23.01 -6.22
CA VAL A 379 -12.04 23.37 -4.82
C VAL A 379 -13.14 22.83 -3.90
N ILE A 380 -12.75 22.35 -2.73
CA ILE A 380 -13.69 21.86 -1.72
C ILE A 380 -14.47 23.06 -1.18
N GLU A 381 -15.79 22.99 -1.22
CA GLU A 381 -16.68 24.06 -0.77
C GLU A 381 -16.37 24.50 0.67
N GLY A 382 -16.21 25.80 0.88
CA GLY A 382 -15.87 26.40 2.15
C GLY A 382 -14.44 26.09 2.66
N ALA A 383 -13.58 25.52 1.81
CA ALA A 383 -12.19 25.30 2.18
C ALA A 383 -11.37 26.59 2.06
N THR A 384 -10.53 26.81 3.05
CA THR A 384 -9.61 27.95 3.14
C THR A 384 -8.27 27.60 2.53
N MET A 385 -7.82 28.43 1.58
CA MET A 385 -6.46 28.35 1.05
C MET A 385 -5.47 29.02 2.01
N LYS A 386 -4.20 28.67 1.91
CA LYS A 386 -3.15 29.46 2.57
C LYS A 386 -3.01 30.79 1.85
N THR A 387 -2.87 31.85 2.61
CA THR A 387 -2.38 33.13 2.08
C THR A 387 -0.93 32.93 1.63
N ALA A 388 -0.64 33.39 0.42
CA ALA A 388 0.72 33.39 -0.13
C ALA A 388 1.65 34.20 0.76
#